data_82a646bde93756df61264bb41abc9bd5
#
_entry.id   82a646bde93756df61264bb41abc9bd5
#
_cell.length_a   1.000
_cell.length_b   1.000
_cell.length_c   1.000
_cell.angle_alpha   90.00
_cell.angle_beta   90.00
_cell.angle_gamma   90.00
#
_symmetry.space_group_name_H-M   'P 1'
#
loop_
_entity.id
_entity.type
_entity.pdbx_description
1 polymer ?
#
loop_
_entity_poly.entity_id
_entity_poly.type
_entity_poly.pdbx_seq_one_letter_code
_entity_poly.pdbx_strand_id
1 'polypeptide(L)'
;KVLFDFHSAAIDTDIIQDEDGMYHVFFKTEGGRKKGYRQYITKDLHNFASWGLLPYNCEDTHKAVEGAGVFQLIDGDWVMMYDCYIDGHYQFCTSKDLITFKRKQDTATKGMFTPRHGTVITITKKELKRLEKAFPNTK
;
A
#
# COMPACT_ATOMS: atom_id res chain seq x y z
N LYS A 1 18.46 -14.35 1.39
CA LYS A 1 18.02 -14.57 0.00
C LYS A 1 17.21 -13.35 -0.44
N VAL A 2 17.49 -12.80 -1.62
CA VAL A 2 16.69 -11.73 -2.22
C VAL A 2 15.33 -12.31 -2.61
N LEU A 3 14.23 -11.61 -2.31
CA LEU A 3 12.87 -12.05 -2.64
C LEU A 3 12.60 -11.91 -4.14
N PHE A 4 12.89 -10.73 -4.68
CA PHE A 4 12.81 -10.45 -6.11
C PHE A 4 13.84 -9.38 -6.50
N ASP A 5 14.15 -9.30 -7.79
CA ASP A 5 15.01 -8.27 -8.36
C ASP A 5 14.30 -7.61 -9.55
N PHE A 6 14.03 -6.33 -9.42
CA PHE A 6 13.37 -5.54 -10.47
C PHE A 6 14.38 -4.91 -11.45
N HIS A 7 15.68 -5.17 -11.25
CA HIS A 7 16.78 -4.57 -12.01
C HIS A 7 16.82 -3.03 -12.00
N SER A 8 16.21 -2.45 -10.96
CA SER A 8 16.29 -1.03 -10.61
C SER A 8 15.92 -0.88 -9.14
N ALA A 9 16.18 0.29 -8.55
CA ALA A 9 15.83 0.52 -7.15
C ALA A 9 14.33 0.29 -6.92
N ALA A 10 14.02 -0.63 -6.01
CA ALA A 10 12.67 -0.98 -5.57
C ALA A 10 12.64 -1.01 -4.05
N ILE A 11 11.67 -0.32 -3.45
CA ILE A 11 11.53 -0.15 -2.01
C ILE A 11 10.05 -0.29 -1.59
N ASP A 12 9.81 -0.26 -0.28
CA ASP A 12 8.48 -0.19 0.33
C ASP A 12 7.55 -1.30 -0.18
N THR A 13 8.01 -2.55 -0.07
CA THR A 13 7.24 -3.70 -0.52
C THR A 13 6.14 -4.04 0.48
N ASP A 14 4.90 -4.18 -0.03
CA ASP A 14 3.76 -4.74 0.69
C ASP A 14 3.24 -5.98 -0.04
N ILE A 15 2.82 -7.01 0.70
CA ILE A 15 2.39 -8.29 0.14
C ILE A 15 1.04 -8.68 0.70
N ILE A 16 0.06 -8.84 -0.19
CA ILE A 16 -1.29 -9.29 0.13
C ILE A 16 -1.55 -10.61 -0.57
N GLN A 17 -2.20 -11.54 0.11
CA GLN A 17 -2.75 -12.74 -0.50
C GLN A 17 -4.26 -12.57 -0.64
N ASP A 18 -4.79 -12.80 -1.83
CA ASP A 18 -6.22 -12.80 -2.09
C ASP A 18 -6.88 -14.14 -1.72
N GLU A 19 -8.20 -14.21 -1.87
CA GLU A 19 -9.00 -15.39 -1.55
C GLU A 19 -8.70 -16.60 -2.44
N ASP A 20 -8.19 -16.38 -3.65
CA ASP A 20 -7.75 -17.41 -4.60
C ASP A 20 -6.33 -17.91 -4.34
N GLY A 21 -5.69 -17.38 -3.30
CA GLY A 21 -4.32 -17.71 -2.90
C GLY A 21 -3.26 -17.08 -3.79
N MET A 22 -3.62 -16.09 -4.62
CA MET A 22 -2.67 -15.31 -5.39
C MET A 22 -2.03 -14.24 -4.50
N TYR A 23 -0.72 -14.12 -4.54
CA TYR A 23 0.01 -13.04 -3.91
C TYR A 23 0.09 -11.83 -4.84
N HIS A 24 -0.25 -10.69 -4.31
CA HIS A 24 -0.08 -9.37 -4.91
C HIS A 24 1.06 -8.67 -4.20
N VAL A 25 2.14 -8.44 -4.90
CA VAL A 25 3.38 -7.83 -4.36
C VAL A 25 3.47 -6.41 -4.89
N PHE A 26 3.13 -5.46 -4.05
CA PHE A 26 3.22 -4.03 -4.36
C PHE A 26 4.61 -3.51 -3.95
N PHE A 27 5.18 -2.64 -4.76
CA PHE A 27 6.48 -2.04 -4.47
C PHE A 27 6.62 -0.71 -5.20
N LYS A 28 7.44 0.16 -4.66
CA LYS A 28 7.77 1.42 -5.30
C LYS A 28 9.07 1.30 -6.08
N THR A 29 9.08 1.86 -7.28
CA THR A 29 10.31 2.03 -8.06
C THR A 29 10.80 3.46 -8.00
N GLU A 30 12.12 3.62 -7.95
CA GLU A 30 12.78 4.91 -8.00
C GLU A 30 13.40 5.15 -9.39
N GLY A 31 13.33 6.38 -9.84
CA GLY A 31 14.05 6.85 -11.02
C GLY A 31 13.37 6.63 -12.37
N GLY A 32 13.61 7.57 -13.26
CA GLY A 32 13.25 7.53 -14.66
C GLY A 32 11.75 7.39 -14.95
N ARG A 33 11.44 6.87 -16.12
CA ARG A 33 10.05 6.61 -16.59
C ARG A 33 9.34 5.49 -15.82
N LYS A 34 10.06 4.76 -14.96
CA LYS A 34 9.53 3.64 -14.17
C LYS A 34 9.16 4.03 -12.75
N LYS A 35 9.33 5.30 -12.38
CA LYS A 35 8.99 5.78 -11.03
C LYS A 35 7.51 5.59 -10.73
N GLY A 36 7.20 5.12 -9.51
CA GLY A 36 5.85 4.92 -9.01
C GLY A 36 5.63 3.51 -8.48
N TYR A 37 4.38 3.20 -8.12
CA TYR A 37 4.04 1.86 -7.66
C TYR A 37 3.90 0.88 -8.80
N ARG A 38 4.39 -0.32 -8.54
CA ARG A 38 4.32 -1.49 -9.41
C ARG A 38 3.74 -2.65 -8.64
N GLN A 39 3.27 -3.64 -9.37
CA GLN A 39 2.70 -4.83 -8.79
C GLN A 39 3.13 -6.07 -9.56
N TYR A 40 3.64 -7.04 -8.83
CA TYR A 40 3.75 -8.42 -9.30
C TYR A 40 2.58 -9.25 -8.78
N ILE A 41 2.20 -10.26 -9.53
CA ILE A 41 1.29 -11.33 -9.10
C ILE A 41 1.98 -12.67 -9.19
N THR A 42 1.75 -13.56 -8.23
CA THR A 42 2.30 -14.91 -8.23
C THR A 42 1.53 -15.84 -7.30
N LYS A 43 1.58 -17.15 -7.58
CA LYS A 43 1.18 -18.18 -6.61
C LYS A 43 2.33 -18.71 -5.77
N ASP A 44 3.57 -18.37 -6.13
CA ASP A 44 4.77 -18.88 -5.46
C ASP A 44 5.77 -17.76 -5.21
N LEU A 45 5.84 -17.31 -3.95
CA LEU A 45 6.81 -16.31 -3.52
C LEU A 45 8.28 -16.79 -3.56
N HIS A 46 8.51 -18.08 -3.71
CA HIS A 46 9.86 -18.64 -3.73
C HIS A 46 10.48 -18.73 -5.12
N ASN A 47 9.65 -18.63 -6.17
CA ASN A 47 10.07 -18.74 -7.56
C ASN A 47 9.81 -17.43 -8.32
N PHE A 48 10.73 -16.47 -8.23
CA PHE A 48 10.59 -15.17 -8.90
C PHE A 48 10.38 -15.28 -10.42
N ALA A 49 10.91 -16.30 -11.07
CA ALA A 49 10.74 -16.50 -12.52
C ALA A 49 9.27 -16.72 -12.94
N SER A 50 8.41 -17.11 -11.99
CA SER A 50 6.97 -17.30 -12.24
C SER A 50 6.12 -16.04 -11.97
N TRP A 51 6.72 -14.95 -11.53
CA TRP A 51 5.99 -13.75 -11.19
C TRP A 51 5.59 -12.96 -12.43
N GLY A 52 4.32 -12.58 -12.50
CA GLY A 52 3.78 -11.72 -13.56
C GLY A 52 3.80 -10.26 -13.15
N LEU A 53 4.56 -9.43 -13.88
CA LEU A 53 4.54 -7.98 -13.68
C LEU A 53 3.30 -7.39 -14.33
N LEU A 54 2.47 -6.70 -13.56
CA LEU A 54 1.33 -5.96 -14.07
C LEU A 54 1.74 -4.57 -14.61
N PRO A 55 0.96 -4.00 -15.55
CA PRO A 55 1.10 -2.61 -15.94
C PRO A 55 0.83 -1.68 -14.74
N TYR A 56 1.06 -0.37 -14.90
CA TYR A 56 0.65 0.61 -13.89
C TYR A 56 -0.84 0.51 -13.62
N ASN A 57 -1.19 0.34 -12.36
CA ASN A 57 -2.55 0.11 -11.91
C ASN A 57 -3.15 1.29 -11.13
N CYS A 58 -2.39 2.35 -10.90
CA CYS A 58 -2.86 3.57 -10.27
C CYS A 58 -2.18 4.79 -10.90
N GLU A 59 -2.95 5.68 -11.51
CA GLU A 59 -2.45 6.82 -12.29
C GLU A 59 -1.63 7.80 -11.47
N ASP A 60 -1.98 8.01 -10.22
CA ASP A 60 -1.35 9.03 -9.38
C ASP A 60 -0.05 8.60 -8.72
N THR A 61 0.34 7.32 -8.85
CA THR A 61 1.53 6.81 -8.16
C THR A 61 2.86 7.06 -8.87
N HIS A 62 2.84 7.69 -10.04
CA HIS A 62 4.07 8.06 -10.76
C HIS A 62 4.74 9.35 -10.29
N LYS A 63 4.12 10.05 -9.35
CA LYS A 63 4.69 11.23 -8.67
C LYS A 63 5.49 10.84 -7.42
N ALA A 64 5.89 11.83 -6.62
CA ALA A 64 6.64 11.64 -5.38
C ALA A 64 5.76 11.04 -4.27
N VAL A 65 5.62 9.72 -4.28
CA VAL A 65 4.87 8.91 -3.31
C VAL A 65 5.73 7.80 -2.75
N GLU A 66 5.44 7.32 -1.55
CA GLU A 66 6.12 6.19 -0.94
C GLU A 66 5.27 5.53 0.17
N GLY A 67 5.75 4.42 0.73
CA GLY A 67 5.15 3.78 1.88
C GLY A 67 3.75 3.23 1.65
N ALA A 68 3.47 2.60 0.49
CA ALA A 68 2.15 2.02 0.26
C ALA A 68 1.84 0.88 1.21
N GLY A 69 0.65 0.93 1.81
CA GLY A 69 0.02 -0.18 2.50
C GLY A 69 -1.29 -0.55 1.80
N VAL A 70 -1.54 -1.84 1.60
CA VAL A 70 -2.78 -2.34 0.99
C VAL A 70 -3.56 -3.14 2.03
N PHE A 71 -4.85 -2.86 2.16
CA PHE A 71 -5.72 -3.52 3.13
C PHE A 71 -7.15 -3.62 2.61
N GLN A 72 -7.94 -4.52 3.20
CA GLN A 72 -9.34 -4.72 2.84
C GLN A 72 -10.26 -4.03 3.85
N LEU A 73 -11.28 -3.35 3.34
CA LEU A 73 -12.37 -2.81 4.15
C LEU A 73 -13.39 -3.91 4.51
N ILE A 74 -14.23 -3.61 5.48
CA ILE A 74 -15.29 -4.52 5.95
C ILE A 74 -16.30 -4.87 4.85
N ASP A 75 -16.50 -3.97 3.89
CA ASP A 75 -17.40 -4.16 2.74
C ASP A 75 -16.76 -4.95 1.59
N GLY A 76 -15.52 -5.36 1.75
CA GLY A 76 -14.78 -6.16 0.78
C GLY A 76 -13.94 -5.35 -0.22
N ASP A 77 -14.05 -4.03 -0.23
CA ASP A 77 -13.22 -3.19 -1.09
C ASP A 77 -11.77 -3.17 -0.60
N TRP A 78 -10.84 -3.19 -1.54
CA TRP A 78 -9.43 -3.00 -1.26
C TRP A 78 -9.05 -1.52 -1.28
N VAL A 79 -8.16 -1.14 -0.40
CA VAL A 79 -7.61 0.22 -0.33
C VAL A 79 -6.10 0.14 -0.43
N MET A 80 -5.53 0.96 -1.29
CA MET A 80 -4.11 1.28 -1.28
C MET A 80 -3.95 2.69 -0.70
N MET A 81 -3.26 2.79 0.42
CA MET A 81 -2.88 4.05 1.06
C MET A 81 -1.40 4.31 0.81
N TYR A 82 -1.03 5.52 0.46
CA TYR A 82 0.37 5.91 0.32
C TYR A 82 0.60 7.38 0.69
N ASP A 83 1.85 7.68 0.98
CA ASP A 83 2.32 8.99 1.42
C ASP A 83 2.76 9.83 0.22
N CYS A 84 2.10 10.97 0.01
CA CYS A 84 2.53 12.02 -0.91
C CYS A 84 3.47 12.96 -0.14
N TYR A 85 4.69 12.51 0.09
CA TYR A 85 5.62 13.11 1.06
C TYR A 85 6.05 14.54 0.76
N ILE A 86 6.06 14.97 -0.49
CA ILE A 86 6.33 16.36 -0.86
C ILE A 86 5.11 17.23 -0.57
N ASP A 87 3.92 16.72 -0.84
CA ASP A 87 2.66 17.45 -0.71
C ASP A 87 2.10 17.42 0.72
N GLY A 88 2.63 16.55 1.58
CA GLY A 88 2.29 16.47 3.01
C GLY A 88 0.89 15.92 3.28
N HIS A 89 0.44 14.92 2.52
CA HIS A 89 -0.84 14.25 2.73
C HIS A 89 -0.75 12.77 2.37
N TYR A 90 -1.72 11.97 2.87
CA TYR A 90 -1.98 10.63 2.36
C TYR A 90 -2.97 10.68 1.21
N GLN A 91 -2.82 9.73 0.29
CA GLN A 91 -3.75 9.48 -0.78
C GLN A 91 -4.29 8.05 -0.66
N PHE A 92 -5.58 7.89 -0.93
CA PHE A 92 -6.28 6.61 -0.87
C PHE A 92 -6.85 6.27 -2.24
N CYS A 93 -6.53 5.09 -2.71
CA CYS A 93 -7.10 4.51 -3.92
C CYS A 93 -7.90 3.25 -3.57
N THR A 94 -9.01 3.01 -4.24
CA THR A 94 -9.85 1.83 -4.01
C THR A 94 -9.82 0.90 -5.21
N SER A 95 -9.97 -0.40 -4.94
CA SER A 95 -10.03 -1.45 -5.95
C SER A 95 -11.04 -2.53 -5.54
N LYS A 96 -11.66 -3.18 -6.52
CA LYS A 96 -12.50 -4.37 -6.35
C LYS A 96 -11.75 -5.67 -6.63
N ASP A 97 -10.63 -5.58 -7.34
CA ASP A 97 -9.94 -6.72 -7.94
C ASP A 97 -8.44 -6.81 -7.57
N LEU A 98 -7.95 -5.93 -6.70
CA LEU A 98 -6.52 -5.77 -6.36
C LEU A 98 -5.63 -5.46 -7.58
N ILE A 99 -6.20 -5.18 -8.74
CA ILE A 99 -5.47 -4.94 -9.99
C ILE A 99 -5.64 -3.49 -10.44
N THR A 100 -6.87 -2.99 -10.44
CA THR A 100 -7.19 -1.64 -10.90
C THR A 100 -7.56 -0.75 -9.72
N PHE A 101 -6.70 0.20 -9.40
CA PHE A 101 -6.94 1.15 -8.32
C PHE A 101 -7.36 2.51 -8.86
N LYS A 102 -8.42 3.07 -8.28
CA LYS A 102 -8.92 4.41 -8.60
C LYS A 102 -8.78 5.31 -7.39
N ARG A 103 -8.25 6.51 -7.60
CA ARG A 103 -8.15 7.53 -6.55
C ARG A 103 -9.53 7.80 -5.94
N LYS A 104 -9.60 7.78 -4.63
CA LYS A 104 -10.83 8.02 -3.87
C LYS A 104 -10.79 9.39 -3.20
N GLN A 105 -9.77 9.63 -2.40
CA GLN A 105 -9.63 10.88 -1.66
C GLN A 105 -8.19 11.11 -1.20
N ASP A 106 -7.91 12.35 -0.83
CA ASP A 106 -6.70 12.76 -0.15
C ASP A 106 -7.04 13.14 1.29
N THR A 107 -6.11 12.89 2.22
CA THR A 107 -6.25 13.32 3.60
C THR A 107 -5.09 14.21 3.96
N ALA A 108 -5.39 15.44 4.35
CA ALA A 108 -4.39 16.34 4.89
C ALA A 108 -3.91 15.81 6.24
N THR A 109 -2.60 15.62 6.37
CA THR A 109 -1.96 15.23 7.63
C THR A 109 -1.36 16.42 8.37
N LYS A 110 -1.30 17.55 7.71
CA LYS A 110 -0.65 18.77 8.17
C LYS A 110 -1.38 19.40 9.36
N GLY A 111 -0.65 19.62 10.43
CA GLY A 111 -1.14 20.38 11.60
C GLY A 111 -1.33 19.59 12.89
N MET A 112 -1.54 18.27 12.81
CA MET A 112 -1.63 17.42 14.02
C MET A 112 -0.33 16.65 14.27
N PHE A 113 0.18 16.01 13.26
CA PHE A 113 1.47 15.33 13.19
C PHE A 113 1.82 15.18 11.70
N THR A 114 3.06 14.87 11.39
CA THR A 114 3.49 14.63 10.00
C THR A 114 3.83 13.15 9.86
N PRO A 115 2.82 12.28 9.73
CA PRO A 115 3.06 10.85 9.60
C PRO A 115 3.72 10.57 8.25
N ARG A 116 4.61 9.61 8.28
CA ARG A 116 5.27 9.07 7.11
C ARG A 116 5.13 7.56 7.17
N HIS A 117 4.71 6.97 6.08
CA HIS A 117 4.38 5.56 5.97
C HIS A 117 3.30 5.11 6.98
N GLY A 118 2.71 3.97 6.78
CA GLY A 118 1.70 3.46 7.69
C GLY A 118 1.19 2.10 7.22
N THR A 119 0.60 1.38 8.15
CA THR A 119 -0.13 0.15 7.87
C THR A 119 -1.46 0.15 8.58
N VAL A 120 -2.41 -0.62 8.07
CA VAL A 120 -3.73 -0.79 8.66
C VAL A 120 -3.93 -2.25 8.99
N ILE A 121 -4.34 -2.54 10.21
CA ILE A 121 -4.68 -3.89 10.66
C ILE A 121 -6.08 -3.90 11.26
N THR A 122 -6.79 -5.00 11.08
CA THR A 122 -8.08 -5.23 11.73
C THR A 122 -7.88 -5.54 13.20
N ILE A 123 -8.61 -4.85 14.06
CA ILE A 123 -8.61 -5.09 15.51
C ILE A 123 -10.03 -5.38 16.02
N THR A 124 -10.13 -6.10 17.12
CA THR A 124 -11.38 -6.35 17.81
C THR A 124 -11.83 -5.13 18.61
N LYS A 125 -13.14 -5.05 18.92
CA LYS A 125 -13.67 -4.03 19.84
C LYS A 125 -13.00 -4.05 21.22
N LYS A 126 -12.53 -5.22 21.68
CA LYS A 126 -11.82 -5.36 22.96
C LYS A 126 -10.43 -4.74 22.89
N GLU A 127 -9.73 -4.92 21.79
CA GLU A 127 -8.43 -4.30 21.54
C GLU A 127 -8.56 -2.79 21.38
N LEU A 128 -9.55 -2.31 20.63
CA LEU A 128 -9.84 -0.87 20.53
C LEU A 128 -10.02 -0.24 21.92
N LYS A 129 -10.86 -0.81 22.78
CA LYS A 129 -11.05 -0.31 24.16
C LYS A 129 -9.76 -0.29 24.99
N ARG A 130 -8.86 -1.26 24.75
CA ARG A 130 -7.54 -1.26 25.44
C ARG A 130 -6.64 -0.12 24.94
N LEU A 131 -6.63 0.11 23.61
CA LEU A 131 -5.87 1.20 23.01
C LEU A 131 -6.40 2.55 23.50
N GLU A 132 -7.70 2.79 23.48
CA GLU A 132 -8.32 4.02 23.97
C GLU A 132 -8.02 4.28 25.46
N LYS A 133 -7.96 3.23 26.28
CA LYS A 133 -7.57 3.33 27.69
C LYS A 133 -6.08 3.64 27.87
N ALA A 134 -5.22 3.05 27.04
CA ALA A 134 -3.76 3.23 27.13
C ALA A 134 -3.33 4.59 26.55
N PHE A 135 -4.05 5.07 25.55
CA PHE A 135 -3.77 6.32 24.83
C PHE A 135 -5.04 7.19 24.81
N PRO A 136 -5.45 7.73 25.97
CA PRO A 136 -6.63 8.59 26.01
C PRO A 136 -6.38 9.82 25.14
N ASN A 137 -7.36 10.15 24.27
CA ASN A 137 -7.32 11.38 23.48
C ASN A 137 -7.19 12.57 24.45
N THR A 138 -6.01 13.10 24.60
CA THR A 138 -5.80 14.43 25.18
C THR A 138 -6.31 15.44 24.15
N LYS A 139 -7.51 15.97 24.42
CA LYS A 139 -8.06 17.12 23.69
C LYS A 139 -7.19 18.35 23.95
#